data_39acefb03c41ad1ed79602144647ce10
#
_entry.id   39acefb03c41ad1ed79602144647ce10
#
_cell.length_a   1.000
_cell.length_b   1.000
_cell.length_c   1.000
_cell.angle_alpha   90.00
_cell.angle_beta   90.00
_cell.angle_gamma   90.00
#
_symmetry.space_group_name_H-M   'P 1'
#
loop_
_entity.id
_entity.type
_entity.pdbx_description
1 polymer ?
#
loop_
_entity_poly.entity_id
_entity_poly.type
_entity_poly.pdbx_seq_one_letter_code
_entity_poly.pdbx_strand_id
1 'polypeptide(L)'
;MEVNVIISLCFNIWREYMIRRKLTVLVMFIMSLNLVACSNTDNTLSKEQIEENTVSLEINKEKELFDKAVIIANDEIANVKITGKEKVTPGNSIGYSFSISNKSNKKIAFYMKNITINGNEQKTSLDENLKMTLEPNTDFSTQIKVLNIESLDELKNAKGTFCIEVNDNVNEYKFEIE
;
A
#
# COMPACT_ATOMS: atom_id res chain seq x y z
N MET A 1 -21.07 42.49 -11.69
CA MET A 1 -19.68 42.78 -12.12
C MET A 1 -18.64 42.35 -11.05
N GLU A 2 -19.03 41.99 -9.84
CA GLU A 2 -18.11 41.66 -8.72
C GLU A 2 -17.62 40.20 -8.66
N VAL A 3 -18.39 39.22 -9.17
CA VAL A 3 -18.05 37.79 -9.08
C VAL A 3 -16.79 37.44 -9.89
N ASN A 4 -16.59 38.06 -11.05
CA ASN A 4 -15.43 37.78 -11.91
C ASN A 4 -14.08 38.28 -11.33
N VAL A 5 -14.11 39.30 -10.48
CA VAL A 5 -12.91 39.83 -9.80
C VAL A 5 -12.45 38.86 -8.70
N ILE A 6 -13.37 38.26 -7.95
CA ILE A 6 -13.08 37.32 -6.86
C ILE A 6 -12.47 36.04 -7.43
N ILE A 7 -13.01 35.52 -8.52
CA ILE A 7 -12.49 34.29 -9.17
C ILE A 7 -11.06 34.51 -9.69
N SER A 8 -10.79 35.69 -10.30
CA SER A 8 -9.46 36.05 -10.79
C SER A 8 -8.43 36.21 -9.66
N LEU A 9 -8.83 36.73 -8.51
CA LEU A 9 -7.97 36.86 -7.33
C LEU A 9 -7.63 35.49 -6.72
N CYS A 10 -8.61 34.61 -6.58
CA CYS A 10 -8.38 33.24 -6.08
C CYS A 10 -7.44 32.45 -6.98
N PHE A 11 -7.57 32.59 -8.31
CA PHE A 11 -6.73 31.90 -9.27
C PHE A 11 -5.26 32.38 -9.22
N ASN A 12 -5.05 33.68 -9.05
CA ASN A 12 -3.72 34.24 -8.91
C ASN A 12 -3.03 33.83 -7.59
N ILE A 13 -3.75 33.82 -6.47
CA ILE A 13 -3.22 33.38 -5.18
C ILE A 13 -2.82 31.89 -5.24
N TRP A 14 -3.66 31.05 -5.87
CA TRP A 14 -3.38 29.61 -6.02
C TRP A 14 -2.15 29.35 -6.90
N ARG A 15 -1.98 30.13 -7.99
CA ARG A 15 -0.82 30.06 -8.89
C ARG A 15 0.49 30.44 -8.19
N GLU A 16 0.47 31.52 -7.41
CA GLU A 16 1.61 31.97 -6.61
C GLU A 16 2.02 30.93 -5.55
N TYR A 17 1.05 30.32 -4.88
CA TYR A 17 1.29 29.26 -3.89
C TYR A 17 1.97 28.03 -4.51
N MET A 18 1.52 27.60 -5.67
CA MET A 18 2.09 26.45 -6.39
C MET A 18 3.52 26.72 -6.89
N ILE A 19 3.81 27.95 -7.35
CA ILE A 19 5.16 28.33 -7.81
C ILE A 19 6.14 28.36 -6.61
N ARG A 20 5.75 28.92 -5.49
CA ARG A 20 6.58 28.98 -4.28
C ARG A 20 6.92 27.60 -3.75
N ARG A 21 5.96 26.68 -3.76
CA ARG A 21 6.17 25.30 -3.31
C ARG A 21 7.16 24.53 -4.19
N LYS A 22 7.11 24.71 -5.52
CA LYS A 22 8.09 24.11 -6.45
C LYS A 22 9.48 24.70 -6.29
N LEU A 23 9.58 26.01 -6.03
CA LEU A 23 10.86 26.69 -5.82
C LEU A 23 11.54 26.23 -4.52
N THR A 24 10.78 26.04 -3.44
CA THR A 24 11.31 25.56 -2.15
C THR A 24 11.90 24.17 -2.27
N VAL A 25 11.23 23.26 -3.00
CA VAL A 25 11.74 21.89 -3.23
C VAL A 25 13.03 21.92 -4.07
N LEU A 26 13.10 22.80 -5.08
CA LEU A 26 14.29 22.93 -5.93
C LEU A 26 15.50 23.46 -5.13
N VAL A 27 15.30 24.45 -4.25
CA VAL A 27 16.38 25.01 -3.41
C VAL A 27 16.91 23.99 -2.40
N MET A 28 16.05 23.15 -1.81
CA MET A 28 16.46 22.07 -0.92
C MET A 28 17.29 21.00 -1.65
N PHE A 29 16.97 20.72 -2.92
CA PHE A 29 17.72 19.75 -3.73
C PHE A 29 19.13 20.24 -4.12
N ILE A 30 19.30 21.55 -4.34
CA ILE A 30 20.60 22.15 -4.69
C ILE A 30 21.53 22.24 -3.46
N MET A 31 21.00 22.42 -2.25
CA MET A 31 21.82 22.45 -1.02
C MET A 31 22.37 21.07 -0.62
N SER A 32 21.76 19.97 -1.06
CA SER A 32 22.22 18.60 -0.76
C SER A 32 23.39 18.13 -1.64
N LEU A 33 23.74 18.85 -2.72
CA LEU A 33 24.80 18.47 -3.67
C LEU A 33 26.19 19.10 -3.37
N ASN A 34 26.32 19.95 -2.35
CA ASN A 34 27.56 20.68 -2.05
C ASN A 34 28.41 20.11 -0.90
N LEU A 35 28.18 18.87 -0.45
CA LEU A 35 28.94 18.26 0.67
C LEU A 35 29.96 17.18 0.24
N VAL A 36 30.37 17.14 -1.02
CA VAL A 36 31.45 16.25 -1.46
C VAL A 36 32.50 17.06 -2.24
N ALA A 37 33.33 17.80 -1.54
CA ALA A 37 34.64 18.18 -2.04
C ALA A 37 35.54 18.73 -0.91
N CYS A 38 36.78 18.22 -0.86
CA CYS A 38 37.95 18.66 -0.10
C CYS A 38 38.03 18.06 1.32
N SER A 39 39.16 17.56 1.77
CA SER A 39 40.57 17.68 1.30
C SER A 39 41.46 16.66 2.04
N ASN A 40 42.46 16.15 1.37
CA ASN A 40 43.60 15.52 2.05
C ASN A 40 44.37 16.57 2.87
N THR A 41 44.50 16.34 4.16
CA THR A 41 45.62 16.85 4.95
C THR A 41 45.85 15.89 6.12
N ASP A 42 47.03 15.31 6.18
CA ASP A 42 47.52 14.52 7.30
C ASP A 42 47.46 15.30 8.60
N ASN A 43 46.82 14.73 9.61
CA ASN A 43 47.26 14.90 10.99
C ASN A 43 46.60 13.83 11.88
N THR A 44 47.45 13.00 12.44
CA THR A 44 47.23 12.05 13.52
C THR A 44 46.54 12.70 14.72
N LEU A 45 45.29 12.29 15.02
CA LEU A 45 44.74 12.27 16.39
C LEU A 45 43.58 11.31 16.49
N SER A 46 43.75 10.33 17.39
CA SER A 46 42.79 9.45 18.04
C SER A 46 41.41 9.24 17.36
N LYS A 47 41.26 8.07 16.75
CA LYS A 47 39.96 7.48 16.36
C LYS A 47 39.11 7.17 17.61
N GLU A 48 38.22 8.03 17.94
CA GLU A 48 37.02 7.67 18.66
C GLU A 48 36.06 7.08 17.62
N GLN A 49 35.90 5.75 17.64
CA GLN A 49 34.92 5.03 16.80
C GLN A 49 33.53 5.42 17.27
N ILE A 50 32.89 6.32 16.54
CA ILE A 50 31.43 6.39 16.54
C ILE A 50 30.97 5.21 15.67
N GLU A 51 30.72 4.07 16.27
CA GLU A 51 29.92 3.00 15.65
C GLU A 51 28.52 3.54 15.43
N GLU A 52 28.25 3.98 14.23
CA GLU A 52 26.91 4.24 13.74
C GLU A 52 26.22 2.87 13.61
N ASN A 53 25.57 2.44 14.71
CA ASN A 53 24.72 1.26 14.75
C ASN A 53 23.50 1.50 13.85
N THR A 54 23.67 1.41 12.56
CA THR A 54 22.57 1.21 11.62
C THR A 54 22.02 -0.19 11.84
N VAL A 55 21.07 -0.31 12.76
CA VAL A 55 20.26 -1.53 12.90
C VAL A 55 19.42 -1.65 11.63
N SER A 56 19.95 -2.34 10.62
CA SER A 56 19.15 -2.79 9.49
C SER A 56 18.18 -3.84 10.02
N LEU A 57 16.91 -3.43 10.24
CA LEU A 57 15.83 -4.37 10.54
C LEU A 57 15.65 -5.28 9.32
N GLU A 58 16.19 -6.50 9.39
CA GLU A 58 15.95 -7.51 8.37
C GLU A 58 14.45 -7.85 8.37
N ILE A 59 13.77 -7.50 7.27
CA ILE A 59 12.38 -7.89 7.05
C ILE A 59 12.39 -9.37 6.66
N ASN A 60 11.96 -10.22 7.58
CA ASN A 60 11.80 -11.65 7.33
C ASN A 60 10.34 -11.92 6.90
N LYS A 61 10.18 -12.66 5.78
CA LYS A 61 8.88 -13.02 5.23
C LYS A 61 8.77 -14.53 5.16
N GLU A 62 7.87 -15.08 5.95
CA GLU A 62 7.43 -16.46 5.83
C GLU A 62 6.22 -16.50 4.91
N LYS A 63 6.27 -17.30 3.84
CA LYS A 63 5.22 -17.39 2.83
C LYS A 63 4.88 -18.85 2.53
N GLU A 64 3.59 -19.16 2.58
CA GLU A 64 3.01 -20.42 2.18
C GLU A 64 2.17 -20.18 0.92
N LEU A 65 2.64 -20.68 -0.22
CA LEU A 65 1.91 -20.57 -1.49
C LEU A 65 0.89 -21.70 -1.59
N PHE A 66 -0.26 -21.40 -2.14
CA PHE A 66 -1.25 -22.43 -2.50
C PHE A 66 -0.81 -23.14 -3.79
N ASP A 67 -1.00 -24.45 -3.86
CA ASP A 67 -0.77 -25.22 -5.09
C ASP A 67 -1.59 -24.68 -6.26
N LYS A 68 -2.79 -24.20 -5.96
CA LYS A 68 -3.67 -23.55 -6.91
C LYS A 68 -4.27 -22.29 -6.28
N ALA A 69 -4.03 -21.14 -6.92
CA ALA A 69 -4.61 -19.89 -6.48
C ALA A 69 -6.15 -19.94 -6.44
N VAL A 70 -6.75 -19.39 -5.39
CA VAL A 70 -8.20 -19.25 -5.25
C VAL A 70 -8.63 -18.03 -6.07
N ILE A 71 -9.42 -18.25 -7.12
CA ILE A 71 -9.95 -17.18 -7.97
C ILE A 71 -11.18 -16.61 -7.30
N ILE A 72 -11.14 -15.32 -6.95
CA ILE A 72 -12.25 -14.57 -6.37
C ILE A 72 -13.10 -13.92 -7.47
N ALA A 73 -12.45 -13.21 -8.38
CA ALA A 73 -13.07 -12.55 -9.52
C ALA A 73 -12.27 -12.81 -10.79
N ASN A 74 -12.94 -13.02 -11.91
CA ASN A 74 -12.31 -13.09 -13.22
C ASN A 74 -13.32 -12.71 -14.30
N ASP A 75 -13.57 -11.42 -14.44
CA ASP A 75 -14.51 -10.84 -15.37
C ASP A 75 -13.89 -9.68 -16.17
N GLU A 76 -14.73 -8.82 -16.74
CA GLU A 76 -14.28 -7.64 -17.52
C GLU A 76 -13.74 -6.50 -16.62
N ILE A 77 -14.12 -6.49 -15.33
CA ILE A 77 -13.71 -5.45 -14.39
C ILE A 77 -12.35 -5.78 -13.81
N ALA A 78 -12.18 -7.01 -13.31
CA ALA A 78 -10.98 -7.38 -12.59
C ALA A 78 -10.65 -8.88 -12.68
N ASN A 79 -9.38 -9.19 -12.38
CA ASN A 79 -8.93 -10.53 -12.01
C ASN A 79 -8.37 -10.45 -10.59
N VAL A 80 -9.00 -11.16 -9.65
CA VAL A 80 -8.59 -11.19 -8.23
C VAL A 80 -8.34 -12.61 -7.81
N LYS A 81 -7.17 -12.86 -7.23
CA LYS A 81 -6.75 -14.18 -6.76
C LYS A 81 -6.12 -14.09 -5.38
N ILE A 82 -6.35 -15.09 -4.55
CA ILE A 82 -5.55 -15.38 -3.37
C ILE A 82 -4.51 -16.42 -3.75
N THR A 83 -3.24 -16.10 -3.53
CA THR A 83 -2.10 -16.92 -3.98
C THR A 83 -1.43 -17.69 -2.85
N GLY A 84 -1.75 -17.37 -1.60
CA GLY A 84 -1.15 -18.00 -0.42
C GLY A 84 -1.38 -17.21 0.85
N LYS A 85 -0.62 -17.59 1.88
CA LYS A 85 -0.57 -16.93 3.19
C LYS A 85 0.81 -16.34 3.38
N GLU A 86 0.93 -15.27 4.17
CA GLU A 86 2.20 -14.59 4.41
C GLU A 86 2.26 -14.04 5.84
N LYS A 87 3.43 -14.22 6.48
CA LYS A 87 3.78 -13.60 7.75
C LYS A 87 5.00 -12.70 7.55
N VAL A 88 4.91 -11.47 8.01
CA VAL A 88 5.98 -10.46 7.89
C VAL A 88 6.48 -10.10 9.28
N THR A 89 7.79 -10.22 9.51
CA THR A 89 8.48 -9.88 10.75
C THR A 89 9.59 -8.85 10.45
N PRO A 90 9.79 -7.78 11.22
CA PRO A 90 9.04 -7.38 12.41
C PRO A 90 7.67 -6.80 12.08
N GLY A 91 6.78 -6.73 13.07
CA GLY A 91 5.43 -6.17 12.93
C GLY A 91 4.33 -7.24 13.00
N ASN A 92 4.71 -8.51 12.94
CA ASN A 92 3.80 -9.66 13.12
C ASN A 92 2.52 -9.53 12.27
N SER A 93 2.70 -9.14 10.99
CA SER A 93 1.60 -9.01 10.03
C SER A 93 1.32 -10.36 9.40
N ILE A 94 0.19 -10.96 9.70
CA ILE A 94 -0.24 -12.25 9.17
C ILE A 94 -1.50 -12.06 8.34
N GLY A 95 -1.56 -12.68 7.15
CA GLY A 95 -2.71 -12.56 6.27
C GLY A 95 -2.55 -13.32 4.97
N TYR A 96 -3.46 -13.05 4.05
CA TYR A 96 -3.46 -13.66 2.73
C TYR A 96 -2.77 -12.79 1.70
N SER A 97 -2.03 -13.43 0.79
CA SER A 97 -1.39 -12.77 -0.37
C SER A 97 -2.38 -12.71 -1.52
N PHE A 98 -2.63 -11.49 -2.01
CA PHE A 98 -3.54 -11.22 -3.12
C PHE A 98 -2.79 -10.78 -4.36
N SER A 99 -3.30 -11.18 -5.52
CA SER A 99 -2.96 -10.62 -6.82
C SER A 99 -4.24 -10.04 -7.44
N ILE A 100 -4.22 -8.77 -7.79
CA ILE A 100 -5.37 -8.00 -8.25
C ILE A 100 -4.98 -7.29 -9.54
N SER A 101 -5.75 -7.53 -10.60
CA SER A 101 -5.60 -6.84 -11.90
C SER A 101 -6.88 -6.05 -12.18
N ASN A 102 -6.75 -4.74 -12.37
CA ASN A 102 -7.85 -3.92 -12.89
C ASN A 102 -7.86 -4.02 -14.41
N LYS A 103 -8.80 -4.75 -14.98
CA LYS A 103 -8.96 -4.91 -16.43
C LYS A 103 -9.79 -3.79 -17.07
N SER A 104 -10.45 -2.99 -16.25
CA SER A 104 -11.32 -1.93 -16.74
C SER A 104 -10.53 -0.69 -17.17
N ASN A 105 -11.16 0.18 -17.93
CA ASN A 105 -10.64 1.49 -18.29
C ASN A 105 -10.94 2.59 -17.25
N LYS A 106 -11.35 2.19 -16.05
CA LYS A 106 -11.71 3.08 -14.94
C LYS A 106 -10.91 2.74 -13.71
N LYS A 107 -10.69 3.71 -12.84
CA LYS A 107 -10.18 3.50 -11.50
C LYS A 107 -11.19 2.68 -10.70
N ILE A 108 -10.71 1.66 -9.99
CA ILE A 108 -11.51 0.85 -9.07
C ILE A 108 -11.11 1.13 -7.64
N ALA A 109 -12.05 1.00 -6.70
CA ALA A 109 -11.76 0.85 -5.28
C ALA A 109 -12.12 -0.57 -4.86
N PHE A 110 -11.39 -1.14 -3.91
CA PHE A 110 -11.67 -2.50 -3.43
C PHE A 110 -11.49 -2.62 -1.93
N TYR A 111 -12.24 -3.53 -1.32
CA TYR A 111 -12.25 -3.81 0.11
C TYR A 111 -12.85 -5.18 0.40
N MET A 112 -12.76 -5.61 1.66
CA MET A 112 -13.34 -6.88 2.12
C MET A 112 -14.40 -6.65 3.17
N LYS A 113 -15.39 -7.54 3.23
CA LYS A 113 -16.42 -7.57 4.29
C LYS A 113 -16.83 -8.99 4.65
N ASN A 114 -17.45 -9.13 5.82
CA ASN A 114 -17.99 -10.39 6.33
C ASN A 114 -16.94 -11.51 6.35
N ILE A 115 -15.73 -11.19 6.80
CA ILE A 115 -14.64 -12.16 6.85
C ILE A 115 -14.81 -13.05 8.07
N THR A 116 -14.79 -14.36 7.85
CA THR A 116 -14.76 -15.37 8.92
C THR A 116 -13.57 -16.29 8.70
N ILE A 117 -12.94 -16.72 9.79
CA ILE A 117 -11.88 -17.72 9.81
C ILE A 117 -12.26 -18.76 10.87
N ASN A 118 -12.30 -20.03 10.49
CA ASN A 118 -12.79 -21.11 11.34
C ASN A 118 -14.17 -20.82 11.94
N GLY A 119 -15.05 -20.13 11.18
CA GLY A 119 -16.39 -19.74 11.60
C GLY A 119 -16.48 -18.51 12.51
N ASN A 120 -15.35 -17.92 12.93
CA ASN A 120 -15.30 -16.70 13.75
C ASN A 120 -15.13 -15.46 12.89
N GLU A 121 -15.90 -14.42 13.16
CA GLU A 121 -15.76 -13.13 12.49
C GLU A 121 -14.39 -12.50 12.76
N GLN A 122 -13.76 -11.99 11.71
CA GLN A 122 -12.44 -11.37 11.75
C GLN A 122 -12.44 -10.00 11.08
N LYS A 123 -11.55 -9.12 11.58
CA LYS A 123 -11.25 -7.85 10.94
C LYS A 123 -9.99 -7.97 10.08
N THR A 124 -9.96 -7.22 8.99
CA THR A 124 -8.80 -7.16 8.10
C THR A 124 -8.26 -5.74 7.99
N SER A 125 -7.06 -5.60 7.46
CA SER A 125 -6.47 -4.29 7.16
C SER A 125 -7.12 -3.58 5.97
N LEU A 126 -8.10 -4.21 5.34
CA LEU A 126 -8.81 -3.71 4.18
C LEU A 126 -10.31 -3.94 4.37
N ASP A 127 -11.02 -2.92 4.83
CA ASP A 127 -12.46 -2.92 5.07
C ASP A 127 -13.15 -1.75 4.36
N GLU A 128 -14.45 -1.57 4.58
CA GLU A 128 -15.23 -0.50 3.95
C GLU A 128 -14.71 0.92 4.25
N ASN A 129 -14.00 1.11 5.37
CA ASN A 129 -13.44 2.40 5.77
C ASN A 129 -12.00 2.59 5.26
N LEU A 130 -11.32 1.49 4.92
CA LEU A 130 -9.92 1.46 4.49
C LEU A 130 -9.80 0.88 3.08
N LYS A 131 -10.59 1.41 2.14
CA LYS A 131 -10.56 1.00 0.73
C LYS A 131 -9.21 1.32 0.09
N MET A 132 -8.70 0.39 -0.70
CA MET A 132 -7.57 0.64 -1.61
C MET A 132 -8.07 0.95 -3.01
N THR A 133 -7.28 1.68 -3.79
CA THR A 133 -7.62 2.02 -5.18
C THR A 133 -6.56 1.53 -6.15
N LEU A 134 -7.00 1.17 -7.35
CA LEU A 134 -6.13 0.71 -8.42
C LEU A 134 -6.49 1.42 -9.73
N GLU A 135 -5.48 1.98 -10.39
CA GLU A 135 -5.66 2.68 -11.65
C GLU A 135 -6.04 1.73 -12.80
N PRO A 136 -6.61 2.24 -13.91
CA PRO A 136 -6.99 1.41 -15.05
C PRO A 136 -5.82 0.58 -15.61
N ASN A 137 -6.11 -0.66 -16.01
CA ASN A 137 -5.15 -1.57 -16.66
C ASN A 137 -3.84 -1.74 -15.87
N THR A 138 -3.92 -1.77 -14.55
CA THR A 138 -2.76 -2.01 -13.67
C THR A 138 -2.92 -3.27 -12.85
N ASP A 139 -1.79 -3.85 -12.47
CA ASP A 139 -1.67 -5.02 -11.61
C ASP A 139 -1.11 -4.61 -10.25
N PHE A 140 -1.58 -5.25 -9.19
CA PHE A 140 -1.15 -5.01 -7.84
C PHE A 140 -1.09 -6.31 -7.05
N SER A 141 -0.04 -6.49 -6.26
CA SER A 141 0.09 -7.60 -5.31
C SER A 141 0.28 -7.07 -3.91
N THR A 142 -0.47 -7.59 -2.97
CA THR A 142 -0.44 -7.14 -1.58
C THR A 142 -0.78 -8.26 -0.61
N GLN A 143 -0.35 -8.09 0.63
CA GLN A 143 -0.88 -8.84 1.77
C GLN A 143 -2.08 -8.09 2.35
N ILE A 144 -3.20 -8.77 2.52
CA ILE A 144 -4.30 -8.29 3.35
C ILE A 144 -4.18 -8.95 4.71
N LYS A 145 -3.80 -8.15 5.71
CA LYS A 145 -3.62 -8.61 7.08
C LYS A 145 -4.96 -8.98 7.70
N VAL A 146 -4.99 -10.10 8.43
CA VAL A 146 -6.08 -10.47 9.34
C VAL A 146 -5.66 -10.09 10.76
N LEU A 147 -6.54 -9.40 11.47
CA LEU A 147 -6.23 -8.96 12.85
C LEU A 147 -6.44 -10.11 13.83
N ASN A 148 -5.69 -10.11 14.94
CA ASN A 148 -5.78 -11.08 16.03
C ASN A 148 -5.46 -12.53 15.62
N ILE A 149 -4.57 -12.70 14.62
CA ILE A 149 -4.02 -13.98 14.19
C ILE A 149 -2.52 -13.98 14.53
N GLU A 150 -2.01 -15.05 15.10
CA GLU A 150 -0.64 -15.18 15.60
C GLU A 150 0.24 -16.09 14.75
N SER A 151 -0.39 -17.03 13.99
CA SER A 151 0.31 -17.98 13.13
C SER A 151 -0.38 -18.18 11.77
N LEU A 152 0.36 -18.65 10.76
CA LEU A 152 -0.19 -19.02 9.45
C LEU A 152 -1.17 -20.21 9.55
N ASP A 153 -0.96 -21.09 10.52
CA ASP A 153 -1.82 -22.26 10.75
C ASP A 153 -3.25 -21.92 11.17
N GLU A 154 -3.46 -20.73 11.72
CA GLU A 154 -4.79 -20.24 12.09
C GLU A 154 -5.60 -19.79 10.88
N LEU A 155 -4.95 -19.45 9.76
CA LEU A 155 -5.60 -19.04 8.53
C LEU A 155 -6.16 -20.23 7.75
N LYS A 156 -7.21 -20.86 8.31
CA LYS A 156 -7.93 -22.02 7.72
C LYS A 156 -9.41 -21.72 7.62
N ASN A 157 -10.10 -22.40 6.70
CA ASN A 157 -11.56 -22.29 6.52
C ASN A 157 -12.02 -20.82 6.47
N ALA A 158 -11.35 -20.02 5.65
CA ALA A 158 -11.68 -18.60 5.50
C ALA A 158 -12.80 -18.39 4.49
N LYS A 159 -13.77 -17.58 4.85
CA LYS A 159 -14.86 -17.14 3.95
C LYS A 159 -15.00 -15.63 4.02
N GLY A 160 -15.49 -15.04 2.95
CA GLY A 160 -15.74 -13.62 2.93
C GLY A 160 -16.29 -13.11 1.62
N THR A 161 -16.40 -11.78 1.54
CA THR A 161 -16.82 -11.08 0.34
C THR A 161 -15.77 -10.05 -0.03
N PHE A 162 -15.23 -10.15 -1.23
CA PHE A 162 -14.38 -9.14 -1.83
C PHE A 162 -15.26 -8.20 -2.65
N CYS A 163 -15.15 -6.91 -2.40
CA CYS A 163 -15.97 -5.88 -3.04
C CYS A 163 -15.11 -5.04 -3.98
N ILE A 164 -15.58 -4.81 -5.19
CA ILE A 164 -14.98 -3.91 -6.17
C ILE A 164 -15.99 -2.83 -6.53
N GLU A 165 -15.62 -1.59 -6.29
CA GLU A 165 -16.42 -0.41 -6.58
C GLU A 165 -15.89 0.29 -7.83
N VAL A 166 -16.80 0.50 -8.79
CA VAL A 166 -16.53 1.21 -10.05
C VAL A 166 -17.65 2.23 -10.26
N ASN A 167 -17.33 3.52 -10.27
CA ASN A 167 -18.34 4.60 -10.44
C ASN A 167 -19.53 4.43 -9.49
N ASP A 168 -19.27 4.27 -8.20
CA ASP A 168 -20.26 4.09 -7.12
C ASP A 168 -21.09 2.80 -7.19
N ASN A 169 -20.84 1.93 -8.18
CA ASN A 169 -21.45 0.60 -8.24
C ASN A 169 -20.54 -0.43 -7.57
N VAL A 170 -21.07 -1.19 -6.63
CA VAL A 170 -20.34 -2.23 -5.90
C VAL A 170 -20.63 -3.60 -6.49
N ASN A 171 -19.61 -4.30 -6.93
CA ASN A 171 -19.65 -5.69 -7.34
C ASN A 171 -19.10 -6.56 -6.20
N GLU A 172 -19.84 -7.57 -5.79
CA GLU A 172 -19.55 -8.44 -4.66
C GLU A 172 -19.17 -9.85 -5.12
N TYR A 173 -18.00 -10.33 -4.67
CA TYR A 173 -17.47 -11.63 -5.00
C TYR A 173 -17.25 -12.43 -3.73
N LYS A 174 -18.05 -13.48 -3.52
CA LYS A 174 -17.88 -14.40 -2.37
C LYS A 174 -16.73 -15.35 -2.64
N PHE A 175 -15.96 -15.64 -1.61
CA PHE A 175 -14.87 -16.62 -1.67
C PHE A 175 -14.87 -17.52 -0.43
N GLU A 176 -14.28 -18.70 -0.61
CA GLU A 176 -14.03 -19.68 0.44
C GLU A 176 -12.66 -20.32 0.21
N ILE A 177 -11.90 -20.50 1.29
CA ILE A 177 -10.60 -21.14 1.33
C ILE A 177 -10.69 -22.25 2.37
N GLU A 178 -10.36 -23.46 2.00
CA GLU A 178 -10.30 -24.63 2.90
C GLU A 178 -8.97 -24.71 3.65
#